data_7b9c3396851d6f690234b510ef442749
#
_entry.id   7b9c3396851d6f690234b510ef442749
#
_cell.length_a   1.000
_cell.length_b   1.000
_cell.length_c   1.000
_cell.angle_alpha   90.00
_cell.angle_beta   90.00
_cell.angle_gamma   90.00
#
_symmetry.space_group_name_H-M   'P 1'
#
loop_
_entity.id
_entity.type
_entity.pdbx_description
1 polymer ?
#
loop_
_entity_poly.entity_id
_entity_poly.type
_entity_poly.pdbx_seq_one_letter_code
_entity_poly.pdbx_strand_id
1 'polypeptide(L)'
;AALVYVSAVLPPAPGRWTGAACAGQAVGEVDRDSVLPRSQFASFQLASDLKRMFPETVTIERFAELARYAQQDELMAVVDPDVAKARRENHAIATMVEDAAVPIPAVFDHHATHIREHNLFRKSSKYDELSGMQRTVVDNHILAHEQYAKEEALSQSMLAMAAPALAGAAQAGE
;
A
#
# COMPACT_ATOMS: atom_id res chain seq x y z
N ALA A 1 -20.69 9.78 -19.74
CA ALA A 1 -22.04 9.75 -19.18
C ALA A 1 -22.00 10.50 -17.85
N ALA A 2 -22.60 11.69 -17.81
CA ALA A 2 -22.65 12.50 -16.60
C ALA A 2 -23.72 11.90 -15.67
N LEU A 3 -23.33 11.50 -14.47
CA LEU A 3 -24.26 11.13 -13.41
C LEU A 3 -24.77 12.43 -12.77
N VAL A 4 -26.00 12.80 -13.09
CA VAL A 4 -26.69 13.92 -12.48
C VAL A 4 -27.25 13.44 -11.14
N TYR A 5 -26.69 13.91 -10.04
CA TYR A 5 -27.26 13.69 -8.71
C TYR A 5 -28.40 14.68 -8.51
N VAL A 6 -29.63 14.23 -8.69
CA VAL A 6 -30.81 15.02 -8.39
C VAL A 6 -31.17 14.76 -6.93
N SER A 7 -30.87 15.71 -6.04
CA SER A 7 -31.43 15.73 -4.69
C SER A 7 -32.88 16.19 -4.81
N ALA A 8 -33.76 15.25 -5.15
CA ALA A 8 -35.18 15.53 -5.23
C ALA A 8 -35.82 15.33 -3.86
N VAL A 9 -36.39 16.36 -3.31
CA VAL A 9 -37.51 16.21 -2.37
C VAL A 9 -38.65 15.58 -3.19
N LEU A 10 -38.87 14.28 -2.99
CA LEU A 10 -39.91 13.54 -3.68
C LEU A 10 -41.28 14.17 -3.35
N PRO A 11 -42.08 14.52 -4.32
CA PRO A 11 -43.47 14.92 -4.08
C PRO A 11 -44.29 13.69 -3.60
N PRO A 12 -45.27 13.87 -2.74
CA PRO A 12 -45.99 12.80 -2.04
C PRO A 12 -46.99 12.02 -2.89
N ALA A 13 -46.93 12.03 -4.22
CA ALA A 13 -47.82 11.30 -5.11
C ALA A 13 -47.13 10.83 -6.39
N PRO A 14 -47.57 9.70 -6.99
CA PRO A 14 -47.02 9.24 -8.25
C PRO A 14 -47.43 10.17 -9.39
N GLY A 15 -46.60 11.18 -9.64
CA GLY A 15 -46.72 12.08 -10.74
C GLY A 15 -45.76 11.72 -11.88
N ARG A 16 -46.21 11.89 -13.11
CA ARG A 16 -45.39 11.73 -14.31
C ARG A 16 -44.24 12.76 -14.28
N TRP A 17 -43.00 12.27 -14.25
CA TRP A 17 -41.81 13.12 -14.33
C TRP A 17 -41.75 13.78 -15.71
N THR A 18 -41.87 15.07 -15.78
CA THR A 18 -41.64 15.86 -17.01
C THR A 18 -40.29 16.58 -16.87
N GLY A 19 -39.52 16.66 -17.97
CA GLY A 19 -38.23 17.33 -17.98
C GLY A 19 -38.26 18.80 -17.48
N ALA A 20 -39.43 19.42 -17.50
CA ALA A 20 -39.66 20.79 -16.97
C ALA A 20 -39.59 20.84 -15.43
N ALA A 21 -39.90 19.76 -14.73
CA ALA A 21 -39.83 19.72 -13.26
C ALA A 21 -38.39 19.70 -12.73
N CYS A 22 -37.41 19.37 -13.57
CA CYS A 22 -36.01 19.38 -13.25
C CYS A 22 -35.26 20.62 -13.72
N ALA A 23 -35.92 21.47 -14.52
CA ALA A 23 -35.32 22.70 -15.03
C ALA A 23 -35.21 23.75 -13.91
N GLY A 24 -34.03 23.92 -13.37
CA GLY A 24 -33.71 24.94 -12.37
C GLY A 24 -33.23 24.48 -11.03
N GLN A 25 -33.22 23.13 -10.79
CA GLN A 25 -32.69 22.56 -9.54
C GLN A 25 -31.48 21.62 -9.68
N ALA A 26 -31.02 21.42 -10.90
CA ALA A 26 -29.82 20.64 -11.17
C ALA A 26 -28.59 21.56 -11.23
N VAL A 27 -28.10 21.98 -10.08
CA VAL A 27 -26.72 22.46 -9.99
C VAL A 27 -25.87 21.20 -9.76
N GLY A 28 -25.59 20.51 -10.86
CA GLY A 28 -24.64 19.41 -10.85
C GLY A 28 -23.25 19.98 -10.99
N GLU A 29 -22.56 20.19 -9.90
CA GLU A 29 -21.12 20.35 -9.95
C GLU A 29 -20.52 18.97 -10.24
N VAL A 30 -20.09 18.76 -11.48
CA VAL A 30 -19.35 17.57 -11.87
C VAL A 30 -17.95 17.75 -11.31
N ASP A 31 -17.68 17.07 -10.20
CA ASP A 31 -16.33 16.92 -9.67
C ASP A 31 -15.46 16.24 -10.75
N ARG A 32 -14.67 17.05 -11.45
CA ARG A 32 -13.81 16.61 -12.57
C ARG A 32 -12.71 15.64 -12.13
N ASP A 33 -12.42 15.56 -10.83
CA ASP A 33 -11.41 14.68 -10.26
C ASP A 33 -11.98 13.28 -9.92
N SER A 34 -13.29 13.09 -10.03
CA SER A 34 -13.94 11.81 -9.73
C SER A 34 -14.09 10.92 -10.98
N VAL A 35 -12.98 10.64 -11.63
CA VAL A 35 -12.95 9.67 -12.75
C VAL A 35 -13.11 8.23 -12.26
N LEU A 36 -12.86 7.98 -10.96
CA LEU A 36 -12.92 6.65 -10.36
C LEU A 36 -14.31 6.33 -9.80
N PRO A 37 -14.77 5.10 -9.95
CA PRO A 37 -16.06 4.66 -9.40
C PRO A 37 -16.08 4.82 -7.89
N ARG A 38 -17.13 5.47 -7.35
CA ARG A 38 -17.31 5.74 -5.91
C ARG A 38 -17.86 4.55 -5.14
N SER A 39 -18.52 3.59 -5.79
CA SER A 39 -19.03 2.40 -5.13
C SER A 39 -17.97 1.31 -5.07
N GLN A 40 -17.96 0.55 -3.97
CA GLN A 40 -17.06 -0.59 -3.80
C GLN A 40 -17.22 -1.63 -4.91
N PHE A 41 -18.46 -1.90 -5.32
CA PHE A 41 -18.76 -2.83 -6.41
C PHE A 41 -18.16 -2.35 -7.73
N ALA A 42 -18.34 -1.09 -8.09
CA ALA A 42 -17.78 -0.53 -9.33
C ALA A 42 -16.24 -0.49 -9.31
N SER A 43 -15.62 -0.24 -8.15
CA SER A 43 -14.18 -0.32 -7.98
C SER A 43 -13.66 -1.75 -8.16
N PHE A 44 -14.36 -2.74 -7.59
CA PHE A 44 -14.03 -4.15 -7.77
C PHE A 44 -14.16 -4.59 -9.23
N GLN A 45 -15.21 -4.18 -9.92
CA GLN A 45 -15.41 -4.50 -11.33
C GLN A 45 -14.32 -3.89 -12.21
N LEU A 46 -13.97 -2.63 -11.99
CA LEU A 46 -12.85 -1.98 -12.66
C LEU A 46 -11.52 -2.72 -12.43
N ALA A 47 -11.23 -3.07 -11.18
CA ALA A 47 -10.03 -3.81 -10.83
C ALA A 47 -9.98 -5.18 -11.53
N SER A 48 -11.13 -5.89 -11.59
CA SER A 48 -11.26 -7.18 -12.25
C SER A 48 -11.03 -7.07 -13.77
N ASP A 49 -11.59 -6.04 -14.41
CA ASP A 49 -11.40 -5.78 -15.82
C ASP A 49 -9.95 -5.42 -16.15
N LEU A 50 -9.31 -4.58 -15.32
CA LEU A 50 -7.90 -4.24 -15.45
C LEU A 50 -7.00 -5.47 -15.25
N LYS A 51 -7.28 -6.33 -14.28
CA LYS A 51 -6.53 -7.57 -14.06
C LYS A 51 -6.67 -8.53 -15.25
N ARG A 52 -7.86 -8.59 -15.86
CA ARG A 52 -8.10 -9.42 -17.04
C ARG A 52 -7.39 -8.90 -18.28
N MET A 53 -7.36 -7.56 -18.48
CA MET A 53 -6.70 -6.93 -19.63
C MET A 53 -5.17 -6.89 -19.49
N PHE A 54 -4.67 -6.74 -18.27
CA PHE A 54 -3.24 -6.54 -17.98
C PHE A 54 -2.78 -7.47 -16.86
N PRO A 55 -2.80 -8.81 -17.04
CA PRO A 55 -2.55 -9.78 -15.98
C PRO A 55 -1.16 -9.65 -15.35
N GLU A 56 -0.15 -9.29 -16.13
CA GLU A 56 1.23 -9.15 -15.67
C GLU A 56 1.49 -7.80 -14.96
N THR A 57 0.72 -6.78 -15.29
CA THR A 57 0.91 -5.42 -14.77
C THR A 57 0.15 -5.18 -13.46
N VAL A 58 -1.04 -5.81 -13.34
CA VAL A 58 -1.88 -5.68 -12.15
C VAL A 58 -1.55 -6.81 -11.19
N THR A 59 -0.66 -6.54 -10.24
CA THR A 59 -0.36 -7.47 -9.14
C THR A 59 -1.57 -7.64 -8.21
N ILE A 60 -1.51 -8.62 -7.31
CA ILE A 60 -2.58 -8.85 -6.31
C ILE A 60 -2.74 -7.63 -5.41
N GLU A 61 -1.63 -7.02 -5.02
CA GLU A 61 -1.64 -5.79 -4.21
C GLU A 61 -2.35 -4.65 -4.94
N ARG A 62 -1.96 -4.44 -6.21
CA ARG A 62 -2.58 -3.39 -7.02
C ARG A 62 -4.05 -3.63 -7.29
N PHE A 63 -4.44 -4.90 -7.43
CA PHE A 63 -5.84 -5.28 -7.52
C PHE A 63 -6.61 -4.93 -6.24
N ALA A 64 -6.08 -5.27 -5.06
CA ALA A 64 -6.71 -4.97 -3.77
C ALA A 64 -6.88 -3.46 -3.54
N GLU A 65 -5.87 -2.65 -3.91
CA GLU A 65 -5.95 -1.19 -3.86
C GLU A 65 -7.07 -0.65 -4.77
N LEU A 66 -7.11 -1.10 -6.03
CA LEU A 66 -8.09 -0.66 -7.01
C LEU A 66 -9.51 -1.09 -6.64
N ALA A 67 -9.65 -2.29 -6.10
CA ALA A 67 -10.93 -2.84 -5.64
C ALA A 67 -11.43 -2.15 -4.35
N ARG A 68 -10.60 -1.33 -3.69
CA ARG A 68 -10.91 -0.70 -2.41
C ARG A 68 -11.40 -1.70 -1.36
N TYR A 69 -10.66 -2.78 -1.23
CA TYR A 69 -10.99 -3.79 -0.24
C TYR A 69 -10.93 -3.18 1.17
N ALA A 70 -12.02 -3.31 1.93
CA ALA A 70 -12.11 -2.75 3.28
C ALA A 70 -11.10 -3.40 4.26
N GLN A 71 -10.65 -4.61 3.95
CA GLN A 71 -9.67 -5.40 4.71
C GLN A 71 -8.36 -5.57 3.95
N GLN A 72 -7.94 -4.54 3.25
CA GLN A 72 -6.73 -4.56 2.44
C GLN A 72 -5.48 -4.97 3.24
N ASP A 73 -5.36 -4.45 4.46
CA ASP A 73 -4.22 -4.77 5.33
C ASP A 73 -4.20 -6.24 5.76
N GLU A 74 -5.37 -6.84 6.01
CA GLU A 74 -5.49 -8.27 6.33
C GLU A 74 -5.16 -9.14 5.10
N LEU A 75 -5.64 -8.76 3.92
CA LEU A 75 -5.30 -9.45 2.68
C LEU A 75 -3.81 -9.37 2.39
N MET A 76 -3.21 -8.20 2.56
CA MET A 76 -1.76 -8.00 2.39
C MET A 76 -0.96 -8.80 3.41
N ALA A 77 -1.41 -8.91 4.65
CA ALA A 77 -0.74 -9.71 5.67
C ALA A 77 -0.69 -11.21 5.33
N VAL A 78 -1.68 -11.70 4.57
CA VAL A 78 -1.70 -13.09 4.07
C VAL A 78 -0.80 -13.28 2.85
N VAL A 79 -0.74 -12.29 1.96
CA VAL A 79 0.03 -12.37 0.70
C VAL A 79 1.52 -12.08 0.94
N ASP A 80 1.83 -11.06 1.71
CA ASP A 80 3.20 -10.68 2.09
C ASP A 80 3.19 -10.01 3.47
N PRO A 81 3.51 -10.76 4.53
CA PRO A 81 3.49 -10.26 5.89
C PRO A 81 4.51 -9.15 6.13
N ASP A 82 5.65 -9.14 5.42
CA ASP A 82 6.66 -8.09 5.56
C ASP A 82 6.19 -6.77 4.94
N VAL A 83 5.50 -6.81 3.80
CA VAL A 83 4.85 -5.61 3.22
C VAL A 83 3.82 -5.03 4.19
N ALA A 84 2.96 -5.89 4.75
CA ALA A 84 1.95 -5.44 5.71
C ALA A 84 2.58 -4.87 6.98
N LYS A 85 3.67 -5.49 7.48
CA LYS A 85 4.41 -4.99 8.64
C LYS A 85 5.04 -3.62 8.34
N ALA A 86 5.75 -3.46 7.23
CA ALA A 86 6.38 -2.20 6.85
C ALA A 86 5.36 -1.05 6.69
N ARG A 87 4.17 -1.34 6.15
CA ARG A 87 3.09 -0.36 6.06
C ARG A 87 2.55 0.06 7.43
N ARG A 88 2.40 -0.88 8.38
CA ARG A 88 2.01 -0.55 9.76
C ARG A 88 3.07 0.29 10.45
N GLU A 89 4.35 0.02 10.25
CA GLU A 89 5.46 0.81 10.77
C GLU A 89 5.45 2.24 10.21
N ASN A 90 5.25 2.40 8.89
CA ASN A 90 5.06 3.72 8.26
C ASN A 90 3.88 4.49 8.88
N HIS A 91 2.75 3.80 9.12
CA HIS A 91 1.59 4.42 9.75
C HIS A 91 1.87 4.82 11.20
N ALA A 92 2.52 3.94 11.96
CA ALA A 92 2.89 4.21 13.35
C ALA A 92 3.81 5.43 13.45
N ILE A 93 4.81 5.55 12.57
CA ILE A 93 5.71 6.73 12.55
C ILE A 93 4.94 7.98 12.12
N ALA A 94 4.06 7.88 11.13
CA ALA A 94 3.29 9.02 10.65
C ALA A 94 2.29 9.57 11.69
N THR A 95 1.81 8.71 12.59
CA THR A 95 0.83 9.08 13.63
C THR A 95 1.46 9.23 15.03
N MET A 96 2.78 9.04 15.16
CA MET A 96 3.46 9.13 16.45
C MET A 96 3.43 10.55 17.01
N VAL A 97 3.25 10.63 18.33
CA VAL A 97 3.42 11.86 19.09
C VAL A 97 4.85 11.93 19.67
N GLU A 98 5.22 13.08 20.16
CA GLU A 98 6.49 13.27 20.86
C GLU A 98 6.61 12.24 22.00
N ASP A 99 7.77 11.62 22.15
CA ASP A 99 8.06 10.54 23.12
C ASP A 99 7.38 9.17 22.86
N ALA A 100 6.75 8.97 21.72
CA ALA A 100 6.24 7.64 21.35
C ALA A 100 7.37 6.65 21.06
N ALA A 101 7.11 5.36 21.33
CA ALA A 101 8.05 4.31 20.98
C ALA A 101 8.21 4.20 19.45
N VAL A 102 9.45 4.29 18.99
CA VAL A 102 9.80 4.14 17.57
C VAL A 102 9.79 2.65 17.21
N PRO A 103 9.17 2.25 16.08
CA PRO A 103 9.30 0.89 15.57
C PRO A 103 10.78 0.51 15.37
N ILE A 104 11.16 -0.67 15.83
CA ILE A 104 12.54 -1.18 15.70
C ILE A 104 12.51 -2.34 14.73
N PRO A 105 13.39 -2.38 13.69
CA PRO A 105 13.53 -3.51 12.80
C PRO A 105 13.86 -4.80 13.57
N ALA A 106 13.22 -5.90 13.19
CA ALA A 106 13.52 -7.20 13.75
C ALA A 106 14.50 -7.98 12.86
N VAL A 107 15.36 -8.78 13.48
CA VAL A 107 16.39 -9.57 12.77
C VAL A 107 15.78 -10.53 11.73
N PHE A 108 14.54 -10.97 11.95
CA PHE A 108 13.83 -11.90 11.05
C PHE A 108 13.01 -11.20 9.97
N ASP A 109 13.04 -9.86 9.87
CA ASP A 109 12.33 -9.13 8.83
C ASP A 109 13.01 -9.35 7.47
N HIS A 110 12.22 -9.41 6.41
CA HIS A 110 12.76 -9.37 5.06
C HIS A 110 13.18 -7.94 4.71
N HIS A 111 14.39 -7.56 5.12
CA HIS A 111 14.88 -6.18 5.09
C HIS A 111 14.76 -5.51 3.71
N ALA A 112 14.99 -6.26 2.61
CA ALA A 112 14.85 -5.72 1.26
C ALA A 112 13.41 -5.26 0.95
N THR A 113 12.41 -6.01 1.41
CA THR A 113 10.98 -5.64 1.28
C THR A 113 10.66 -4.41 2.12
N HIS A 114 11.13 -4.35 3.38
CA HIS A 114 10.93 -3.19 4.24
C HIS A 114 11.54 -1.92 3.64
N ILE A 115 12.81 -1.97 3.19
CA ILE A 115 13.48 -0.84 2.53
C ILE A 115 12.68 -0.35 1.33
N ARG A 116 12.17 -1.27 0.50
CA ARG A 116 11.34 -0.92 -0.67
C ARG A 116 10.06 -0.19 -0.25
N GLU A 117 9.29 -0.72 0.71
CA GLU A 117 8.03 -0.15 1.17
C GLU A 117 8.22 1.21 1.87
N HIS A 118 9.24 1.35 2.70
CA HIS A 118 9.59 2.62 3.33
C HIS A 118 10.02 3.68 2.31
N ASN A 119 10.78 3.29 1.27
CA ASN A 119 11.15 4.19 0.19
C ASN A 119 9.95 4.58 -0.69
N LEU A 120 8.96 3.71 -0.88
CA LEU A 120 7.69 4.07 -1.51
C LEU A 120 6.92 5.09 -0.66
N PHE A 121 6.88 4.89 0.66
CA PHE A 121 6.27 5.84 1.58
C PHE A 121 6.94 7.22 1.52
N ARG A 122 8.29 7.29 1.46
CA ARG A 122 9.06 8.55 1.29
C ARG A 122 8.69 9.33 0.02
N LYS A 123 8.14 8.67 -0.99
CA LYS A 123 7.69 9.29 -2.26
C LYS A 123 6.21 9.67 -2.24
N SER A 124 5.51 9.46 -1.14
CA SER A 124 4.08 9.76 -1.02
C SER A 124 3.85 11.17 -0.47
N SER A 125 2.69 11.76 -0.78
CA SER A 125 2.26 13.04 -0.19
C SER A 125 2.17 13.00 1.33
N LYS A 126 1.86 11.83 1.91
CA LYS A 126 1.82 11.65 3.38
C LYS A 126 3.16 11.90 4.03
N TYR A 127 4.28 11.55 3.37
CA TYR A 127 5.61 11.85 3.88
C TYR A 127 5.90 13.36 3.87
N ASP A 128 5.38 14.08 2.88
CA ASP A 128 5.55 15.54 2.79
C ASP A 128 4.82 16.28 3.91
N GLU A 129 3.77 15.67 4.49
CA GLU A 129 3.02 16.21 5.62
C GLU A 129 3.68 15.95 6.98
N LEU A 130 4.72 15.08 7.04
CA LEU A 130 5.40 14.73 8.29
C LEU A 130 6.20 15.91 8.85
N SER A 131 6.28 15.96 10.18
CA SER A 131 7.20 16.83 10.90
C SER A 131 8.67 16.44 10.62
N GLY A 132 9.60 17.37 10.86
CA GLY A 132 11.03 17.08 10.73
C GLY A 132 11.50 15.92 11.60
N MET A 133 10.95 15.78 12.82
CA MET A 133 11.24 14.66 13.72
C MET A 133 10.78 13.33 13.11
N GLN A 134 9.54 13.24 12.64
CA GLN A 134 9.00 12.02 12.04
C GLN A 134 9.78 11.60 10.80
N ARG A 135 10.19 12.55 9.93
CA ARG A 135 11.06 12.26 8.77
C ARG A 135 12.39 11.68 9.20
N THR A 136 13.03 12.26 10.23
CA THR A 136 14.27 11.71 10.78
C THR A 136 14.09 10.29 11.30
N VAL A 137 12.97 9.99 11.95
CA VAL A 137 12.65 8.64 12.41
C VAL A 137 12.51 7.66 11.24
N VAL A 138 11.80 8.04 10.16
CA VAL A 138 11.71 7.22 8.94
C VAL A 138 13.09 6.93 8.36
N ASP A 139 13.92 7.97 8.22
CA ASP A 139 15.26 7.83 7.63
C ASP A 139 16.17 6.93 8.48
N ASN A 140 16.15 7.08 9.79
CA ASN A 140 16.90 6.22 10.72
C ASN A 140 16.39 4.78 10.71
N HIS A 141 15.08 4.58 10.58
CA HIS A 141 14.48 3.25 10.50
C HIS A 141 14.90 2.53 9.21
N ILE A 142 14.91 3.23 8.07
CA ILE A 142 15.42 2.69 6.80
C ILE A 142 16.90 2.34 6.92
N LEU A 143 17.71 3.23 7.51
CA LEU A 143 19.13 3.00 7.72
C LEU A 143 19.40 1.75 8.56
N ALA A 144 18.59 1.51 9.58
CA ALA A 144 18.70 0.30 10.40
C ALA A 144 18.40 -0.97 9.58
N HIS A 145 17.36 -0.97 8.74
CA HIS A 145 17.12 -2.08 7.81
C HIS A 145 18.26 -2.30 6.81
N GLU A 146 18.86 -1.21 6.30
CA GLU A 146 20.02 -1.30 5.41
C GLU A 146 21.25 -1.91 6.10
N GLN A 147 21.44 -1.63 7.38
CA GLN A 147 22.51 -2.24 8.17
C GLN A 147 22.31 -3.75 8.31
N TYR A 148 21.13 -4.20 8.70
CA TYR A 148 20.78 -5.62 8.77
C TYR A 148 20.95 -6.34 7.42
N ALA A 149 20.48 -5.73 6.33
CA ALA A 149 20.64 -6.30 4.99
C ALA A 149 22.11 -6.45 4.59
N LYS A 150 22.97 -5.51 4.96
CA LYS A 150 24.43 -5.60 4.72
C LYS A 150 25.09 -6.70 5.55
N GLU A 151 24.71 -6.85 6.82
CA GLU A 151 25.21 -7.90 7.71
C GLU A 151 24.79 -9.28 7.21
N GLU A 152 23.54 -9.42 6.76
CA GLU A 152 23.04 -10.66 6.17
C GLU A 152 23.82 -11.04 4.89
N ALA A 153 23.98 -10.07 3.97
CA ALA A 153 24.75 -10.27 2.73
C ALA A 153 26.22 -10.66 3.00
N LEU A 154 26.85 -10.02 4.00
CA LEU A 154 28.19 -10.36 4.42
C LEU A 154 28.27 -11.79 4.98
N SER A 155 27.36 -12.15 5.85
CA SER A 155 27.27 -13.50 6.45
C SER A 155 27.07 -14.57 5.38
N GLN A 156 26.20 -14.34 4.41
CA GLN A 156 25.97 -15.24 3.27
C GLN A 156 27.22 -15.37 2.40
N SER A 157 27.94 -14.28 2.15
CA SER A 157 29.18 -14.27 1.39
C SER A 157 30.28 -15.08 2.10
N MET A 158 30.44 -14.89 3.40
CA MET A 158 31.41 -15.66 4.20
C MET A 158 31.08 -17.15 4.21
N LEU A 159 29.81 -17.52 4.34
CA LEU A 159 29.36 -18.91 4.30
C LEU A 159 29.63 -19.54 2.92
N ALA A 160 29.35 -18.81 1.84
CA ALA A 160 29.63 -19.27 0.47
C ALA A 160 31.12 -19.50 0.23
N MET A 161 31.99 -18.67 0.81
CA MET A 161 33.45 -18.84 0.73
C MET A 161 33.96 -20.03 1.55
N ALA A 162 33.33 -20.36 2.67
CA ALA A 162 33.70 -21.46 3.55
C ALA A 162 33.21 -22.83 3.03
N ALA A 163 32.15 -22.87 2.25
CA ALA A 163 31.50 -24.08 1.76
C ALA A 163 32.47 -25.06 1.01
N PRO A 164 33.36 -24.60 0.11
CA PRO A 164 34.30 -25.48 -0.59
C PRO A 164 35.32 -26.12 0.35
N ALA A 165 35.76 -25.39 1.39
CA ALA A 165 36.72 -25.89 2.37
C ALA A 165 36.11 -27.05 3.26
N LEU A 166 34.84 -26.91 3.62
CA LEU A 166 34.11 -27.88 4.36
C LEU A 166 33.84 -29.17 3.54
N ALA A 167 33.55 -29.03 2.25
CA ALA A 167 33.35 -30.15 1.33
C ALA A 167 34.66 -30.97 1.11
N GLY A 168 35.81 -30.28 1.00
CA GLY A 168 37.11 -30.92 0.87
C GLY A 168 37.54 -31.70 2.13
N ALA A 169 37.22 -31.21 3.30
CA ALA A 169 37.52 -31.86 4.56
C ALA A 169 36.71 -33.19 4.78
N ALA A 170 35.48 -33.22 4.28
CA ALA A 170 34.61 -34.42 4.37
C ALA A 170 35.10 -35.57 3.46
N GLN A 171 35.78 -35.27 2.35
CA GLN A 171 36.32 -36.27 1.42
C GLN A 171 37.71 -36.80 1.81
N ALA A 172 38.43 -36.10 2.69
CA ALA A 172 39.76 -36.52 3.15
C ALA A 172 39.72 -37.43 4.39
N GLY A 173 38.54 -37.74 4.91
CA GLY A 173 38.32 -38.60 6.11
C GLY A 173 37.89 -40.03 5.82
N GLU A 174 37.82 -40.45 4.52
CA GLU A 174 37.64 -41.86 4.10
C GLU A 174 38.97 -42.50 3.68
#